data_28b9346d39cd1ef9d0a3cb99858d103f
#
_entry.id   28b9346d39cd1ef9d0a3cb99858d103f
#
_cell.length_a   1.000
_cell.length_b   1.000
_cell.length_c   1.000
_cell.angle_alpha   90.00
_cell.angle_beta   90.00
_cell.angle_gamma   90.00
#
_symmetry.space_group_name_H-M   'P 1'
#
loop_
_entity.id
_entity.type
_entity.pdbx_description
1 polymer ?
#
loop_
_entity_poly.entity_id
_entity_poly.type
_entity_poly.pdbx_seq_one_letter_code
_entity_poly.pdbx_strand_id
1 'polypeptide(L)'
;MPKNRIIKVQNIPITIAEADMDDYICITDMAAAKSEHSRAADVVRNWLRNRTTLEFLATWEEIYNPEFKVFESEHFKKQAGLLTFTPSVTEWVEKTGAIGLYVKKGRYGGTFAHKDIAFEFASAISPVFKLYLIKEFQRLKEKENDLKKIEWDAKRFLTKNNYLIPVSYTHLTLPTTSRV
;
A
#
# COMPACT_ATOMS: atom_id res chain seq x y z
N MET A 1 8.16 25.19 -5.01
CA MET A 1 8.16 24.01 -5.88
C MET A 1 8.31 22.79 -4.98
N PRO A 2 7.44 21.82 -5.03
CA PRO A 2 7.55 20.60 -4.22
C PRO A 2 8.87 19.89 -4.59
N LYS A 3 9.69 19.61 -3.59
CA LYS A 3 10.96 18.90 -3.76
C LYS A 3 10.66 17.42 -3.71
N ASN A 4 10.96 16.68 -4.78
CA ASN A 4 10.88 15.23 -4.78
C ASN A 4 11.98 14.68 -3.85
N ARG A 5 11.63 13.75 -2.98
CA ARG A 5 12.57 13.04 -2.11
C ARG A 5 13.08 11.79 -2.83
N ILE A 6 14.39 11.58 -2.84
CA ILE A 6 14.99 10.37 -3.40
C ILE A 6 15.39 9.46 -2.25
N ILE A 7 14.83 8.24 -2.23
CA ILE A 7 15.27 7.19 -1.34
C ILE A 7 16.06 6.13 -2.13
N LYS A 8 17.04 5.49 -1.47
CA LYS A 8 17.77 4.37 -2.07
C LYS A 8 17.26 3.05 -1.50
N VAL A 9 16.69 2.21 -2.35
CA VAL A 9 16.28 0.86 -2.00
C VAL A 9 17.17 -0.10 -2.78
N GLN A 10 17.96 -0.93 -2.10
CA GLN A 10 18.95 -1.83 -2.72
C GLN A 10 19.86 -1.14 -3.74
N ASN A 11 20.39 0.03 -3.41
CA ASN A 11 21.19 0.91 -4.29
C ASN A 11 20.44 1.54 -5.48
N ILE A 12 19.14 1.34 -5.60
CA ILE A 12 18.31 1.93 -6.64
C ILE A 12 17.74 3.25 -6.11
N PRO A 13 17.98 4.39 -6.78
CA PRO A 13 17.34 5.65 -6.42
C PRO A 13 15.87 5.60 -6.86
N ILE A 14 14.95 5.74 -5.91
CA ILE A 14 13.51 5.80 -6.17
C ILE A 14 13.02 7.18 -5.75
N THR A 15 12.33 7.87 -6.64
CA THR A 15 11.75 9.18 -6.40
C THR A 15 10.38 9.05 -5.75
N ILE A 16 10.20 9.69 -4.59
CA ILE A 16 8.90 9.85 -3.91
C ILE A 16 8.46 11.30 -4.12
N ALA A 17 7.19 11.51 -4.43
CA ALA A 17 6.61 12.85 -4.52
C ALA A 17 6.47 13.46 -3.12
N GLU A 18 7.02 14.69 -2.91
CA GLU A 18 6.88 15.46 -1.67
C GLU A 18 5.71 16.44 -1.75
N ALA A 19 5.03 16.66 -0.62
CA ALA A 19 3.89 17.53 -0.36
C ALA A 19 2.55 17.01 -0.94
N ASP A 20 1.59 16.74 -0.09
CA ASP A 20 0.21 16.26 -0.32
C ASP A 20 0.07 14.88 -1.02
N MET A 21 1.17 14.31 -1.53
CA MET A 21 1.23 13.00 -2.20
C MET A 21 2.39 12.13 -1.69
N ASP A 22 2.67 12.13 -0.40
CA ASP A 22 3.71 11.31 0.24
C ASP A 22 3.57 9.80 -0.02
N ASP A 23 2.39 9.38 -0.49
CA ASP A 23 2.07 8.00 -0.79
C ASP A 23 2.35 7.60 -2.26
N TYR A 24 2.88 8.49 -3.11
CA TYR A 24 3.14 8.19 -4.52
C TYR A 24 4.61 7.97 -4.83
N ILE A 25 4.89 6.87 -5.51
CA ILE A 25 6.23 6.37 -5.85
C ILE A 25 6.40 6.36 -7.36
N CYS A 26 7.57 6.78 -7.85
CA CYS A 26 7.90 6.75 -9.28
C CYS A 26 8.14 5.31 -9.77
N ILE A 27 7.16 4.72 -10.46
CA ILE A 27 7.28 3.36 -11.02
C ILE A 27 8.18 3.32 -12.28
N THR A 28 8.39 4.47 -12.93
CA THR A 28 9.35 4.57 -14.05
C THR A 28 10.78 4.35 -13.55
N ASP A 29 11.16 4.88 -12.38
CA ASP A 29 12.48 4.65 -11.79
C ASP A 29 12.67 3.17 -11.41
N MET A 30 11.62 2.54 -10.88
CA MET A 30 11.63 1.10 -10.56
C MET A 30 11.81 0.25 -11.83
N ALA A 31 11.13 0.61 -12.91
CA ALA A 31 11.26 -0.06 -14.21
C ALA A 31 12.67 0.12 -14.80
N ALA A 32 13.23 1.34 -14.72
CA ALA A 32 14.57 1.64 -15.22
C ALA A 32 15.66 0.86 -14.48
N ALA A 33 15.50 0.67 -13.19
CA ALA A 33 16.43 -0.07 -12.36
C ALA A 33 16.52 -1.57 -12.71
N LYS A 34 15.46 -2.14 -13.24
CA LYS A 34 15.41 -3.57 -13.61
C LYS A 34 15.86 -3.85 -15.04
N SER A 35 15.61 -2.93 -15.97
CA SER A 35 15.78 -3.21 -17.41
C SER A 35 17.08 -2.62 -17.93
N GLU A 36 18.10 -3.48 -18.11
CA GLU A 36 19.33 -3.12 -18.83
C GLU A 36 19.09 -2.91 -20.33
N HIS A 37 18.03 -3.49 -20.90
CA HIS A 37 17.79 -3.55 -22.35
C HIS A 37 16.46 -2.98 -22.83
N SER A 38 15.50 -2.69 -21.92
CA SER A 38 14.17 -2.18 -22.26
C SER A 38 13.98 -0.76 -21.77
N ARG A 39 13.25 0.06 -22.51
CA ARG A 39 12.87 1.39 -22.02
C ARG A 39 11.90 1.23 -20.85
N ALA A 40 12.11 1.98 -19.77
CA ALA A 40 11.24 1.94 -18.58
C ALA A 40 9.75 2.15 -18.92
N ALA A 41 9.47 3.02 -19.89
CA ALA A 41 8.11 3.25 -20.38
C ALA A 41 7.46 2.01 -21.02
N ASP A 42 8.25 1.16 -21.68
CA ASP A 42 7.75 -0.07 -22.30
C ASP A 42 7.44 -1.13 -21.23
N VAL A 43 8.22 -1.17 -20.16
CA VAL A 43 7.94 -2.05 -19.00
C VAL A 43 6.61 -1.66 -18.35
N VAL A 44 6.38 -0.36 -18.11
CA VAL A 44 5.11 0.13 -17.55
C VAL A 44 3.94 -0.16 -18.49
N ARG A 45 4.12 0.06 -19.81
CA ARG A 45 3.09 -0.23 -20.81
C ARG A 45 2.75 -1.72 -20.87
N ASN A 46 3.76 -2.59 -20.87
CA ASN A 46 3.56 -4.03 -20.89
C ASN A 46 2.84 -4.53 -19.62
N TRP A 47 3.15 -3.95 -18.46
CA TRP A 47 2.43 -4.23 -17.23
C TRP A 47 0.96 -3.82 -17.33
N LEU A 48 0.66 -2.62 -17.86
CA LEU A 48 -0.71 -2.12 -18.02
C LEU A 48 -1.53 -2.92 -19.06
N ARG A 49 -0.90 -3.64 -19.99
CA ARG A 49 -1.60 -4.52 -20.96
C ARG A 49 -2.20 -5.78 -20.35
N ASN A 50 -1.75 -6.16 -19.15
CA ASN A 50 -2.22 -7.38 -18.51
C ASN A 50 -3.61 -7.16 -17.90
N ARG A 51 -4.51 -8.11 -18.18
CA ARG A 51 -5.87 -8.08 -17.64
C ARG A 51 -5.88 -8.05 -16.11
N THR A 52 -5.04 -8.86 -15.47
CA THR A 52 -4.92 -8.90 -14.00
C THR A 52 -4.50 -7.56 -13.41
N THR A 53 -3.62 -6.82 -14.10
CA THR A 53 -3.24 -5.45 -13.72
C THR A 53 -4.42 -4.50 -13.79
N LEU A 54 -5.17 -4.52 -14.89
CA LEU A 54 -6.35 -3.67 -15.06
C LEU A 54 -7.45 -3.99 -14.04
N GLU A 55 -7.64 -5.26 -13.71
CA GLU A 55 -8.57 -5.71 -12.67
C GLU A 55 -8.13 -5.20 -11.29
N PHE A 56 -6.84 -5.29 -10.96
CA PHE A 56 -6.30 -4.77 -9.71
C PHE A 56 -6.46 -3.25 -9.61
N LEU A 57 -6.08 -2.51 -10.67
CA LEU A 57 -6.21 -1.05 -10.71
C LEU A 57 -7.66 -0.61 -10.56
N ALA A 58 -8.60 -1.25 -11.27
CA ALA A 58 -10.01 -0.94 -11.15
C ALA A 58 -10.55 -1.22 -9.74
N THR A 59 -10.19 -2.35 -9.14
CA THR A 59 -10.60 -2.68 -7.77
C THR A 59 -10.06 -1.65 -6.76
N TRP A 60 -8.79 -1.24 -6.92
CA TRP A 60 -8.21 -0.22 -6.05
C TRP A 60 -8.94 1.12 -6.20
N GLU A 61 -9.22 1.53 -7.43
CA GLU A 61 -9.95 2.78 -7.71
C GLU A 61 -11.40 2.73 -7.16
N GLU A 62 -12.11 1.62 -7.32
CA GLU A 62 -13.47 1.45 -6.78
C GLU A 62 -13.51 1.58 -5.24
N ILE A 63 -12.45 1.19 -4.55
CA ILE A 63 -12.35 1.31 -3.09
C ILE A 63 -12.04 2.75 -2.65
N TYR A 64 -11.14 3.44 -3.37
CA TYR A 64 -10.56 4.71 -2.90
C TYR A 64 -11.01 5.93 -3.69
N ASN A 65 -11.68 5.75 -4.85
CA ASN A 65 -12.08 6.82 -5.75
C ASN A 65 -13.58 6.77 -6.08
N PRO A 66 -14.42 7.53 -5.38
CA PRO A 66 -15.87 7.55 -5.64
C PRO A 66 -16.27 8.04 -7.04
N GLU A 67 -15.37 8.78 -7.72
CA GLU A 67 -15.63 9.34 -9.06
C GLU A 67 -15.10 8.45 -10.19
N PHE A 68 -14.60 7.25 -9.85
CA PHE A 68 -14.05 6.32 -10.83
C PHE A 68 -15.11 5.80 -11.81
N LYS A 69 -14.77 5.85 -13.09
CA LYS A 69 -15.67 5.41 -14.16
C LYS A 69 -15.49 3.91 -14.45
N VAL A 70 -16.19 3.08 -13.70
CA VAL A 70 -16.11 1.61 -13.81
C VAL A 70 -16.38 1.13 -15.23
N PHE A 71 -17.37 1.69 -15.92
CA PHE A 71 -17.72 1.31 -17.29
C PHE A 71 -16.55 1.47 -18.26
N GLU A 72 -15.80 2.57 -18.17
CA GLU A 72 -14.61 2.80 -18.98
C GLU A 72 -13.50 1.78 -18.67
N SER A 73 -13.33 1.42 -17.40
CA SER A 73 -12.36 0.40 -17.00
C SER A 73 -12.68 -0.98 -17.58
N GLU A 74 -13.96 -1.34 -17.67
CA GLU A 74 -14.42 -2.59 -18.31
C GLU A 74 -14.08 -2.61 -19.81
N HIS A 75 -14.13 -1.46 -20.48
CA HIS A 75 -13.72 -1.37 -21.87
C HIS A 75 -12.23 -1.71 -22.05
N PHE A 76 -11.35 -1.19 -21.17
CA PHE A 76 -9.93 -1.57 -21.16
C PHE A 76 -9.74 -3.06 -20.87
N LYS A 77 -10.44 -3.62 -19.89
CA LYS A 77 -10.36 -5.05 -19.53
C LYS A 77 -10.75 -5.97 -20.69
N LYS A 78 -11.77 -5.59 -21.50
CA LYS A 78 -12.20 -6.34 -22.68
C LYS A 78 -11.16 -6.34 -23.80
N GLN A 79 -10.37 -5.27 -23.92
CA GLN A 79 -9.32 -5.17 -24.91
C GLN A 79 -8.01 -5.85 -24.46
N ALA A 80 -7.86 -6.13 -23.18
CA ALA A 80 -6.67 -6.78 -22.64
C ALA A 80 -6.41 -8.13 -23.33
N GLY A 81 -5.17 -8.34 -23.74
CA GLY A 81 -4.76 -9.54 -24.48
C GLY A 81 -4.82 -9.43 -26.01
N LEU A 82 -5.48 -8.41 -26.56
CA LEU A 82 -5.40 -8.15 -28.02
C LEU A 82 -4.00 -7.63 -28.39
N LEU A 83 -3.48 -8.08 -29.52
CA LEU A 83 -2.16 -7.64 -30.03
C LEU A 83 -2.12 -6.13 -30.30
N THR A 84 -3.24 -5.56 -30.72
CA THR A 84 -3.41 -4.13 -31.01
C THR A 84 -3.60 -3.26 -29.77
N PHE A 85 -3.85 -3.87 -28.61
CA PHE A 85 -4.10 -3.13 -27.38
C PHE A 85 -2.79 -2.59 -26.79
N THR A 86 -2.58 -1.29 -26.89
CA THR A 86 -1.39 -0.59 -26.38
C THR A 86 -1.79 0.57 -25.50
N PRO A 87 -2.35 0.29 -24.28
CA PRO A 87 -2.82 1.34 -23.41
C PRO A 87 -1.66 2.20 -22.89
N SER A 88 -1.92 3.49 -22.69
CA SER A 88 -1.03 4.38 -21.97
C SER A 88 -1.60 4.73 -20.62
N VAL A 89 -0.74 5.04 -19.65
CA VAL A 89 -1.19 5.50 -18.31
C VAL A 89 -2.00 6.78 -18.44
N THR A 90 -1.60 7.70 -19.33
CA THR A 90 -2.36 8.94 -19.58
C THR A 90 -3.77 8.65 -20.06
N GLU A 91 -3.91 7.74 -21.02
CA GLU A 91 -5.22 7.35 -21.55
C GLU A 91 -6.10 6.68 -20.47
N TRP A 92 -5.51 5.80 -19.65
CA TRP A 92 -6.21 5.19 -18.52
C TRP A 92 -6.74 6.26 -17.58
N VAL A 93 -5.90 7.18 -17.11
CA VAL A 93 -6.27 8.25 -16.17
C VAL A 93 -7.34 9.17 -16.75
N GLU A 94 -7.18 9.63 -18.00
CA GLU A 94 -8.12 10.55 -18.65
C GLU A 94 -9.50 9.93 -18.87
N LYS A 95 -9.56 8.66 -19.29
CA LYS A 95 -10.84 8.00 -19.59
C LYS A 95 -11.56 7.54 -18.33
N THR A 96 -10.84 6.94 -17.38
CA THR A 96 -11.45 6.35 -16.18
C THR A 96 -11.59 7.32 -15.01
N GLY A 97 -10.89 8.47 -15.05
CA GLY A 97 -10.81 9.37 -13.91
C GLY A 97 -9.99 8.80 -12.76
N ALA A 98 -9.06 7.89 -13.04
CA ALA A 98 -8.22 7.24 -12.04
C ALA A 98 -7.35 8.24 -11.28
N ILE A 99 -7.21 8.03 -9.96
CA ILE A 99 -6.35 8.83 -9.09
C ILE A 99 -5.09 8.06 -8.65
N GLY A 100 -5.12 6.74 -8.67
CA GLY A 100 -4.00 5.90 -8.20
C GLY A 100 -2.73 5.96 -9.05
N LEU A 101 -2.84 6.52 -10.27
CA LEU A 101 -1.74 6.73 -11.20
C LEU A 101 -1.74 8.15 -11.74
N TYR A 102 -0.58 8.76 -11.93
CA TYR A 102 -0.46 10.00 -12.70
C TYR A 102 0.87 10.09 -13.47
N VAL A 103 0.87 10.88 -14.53
CA VAL A 103 2.06 11.10 -15.38
C VAL A 103 2.54 12.53 -15.24
N LYS A 104 3.80 12.70 -14.82
CA LYS A 104 4.47 13.99 -14.80
C LYS A 104 5.34 14.11 -16.04
N LYS A 105 5.12 15.16 -16.84
CA LYS A 105 5.91 15.46 -18.05
C LYS A 105 7.16 16.28 -17.67
N GLY A 106 8.22 16.19 -18.49
CA GLY A 106 9.44 17.00 -18.38
C GLY A 106 10.68 16.19 -18.06
N ARG A 107 11.82 16.90 -17.86
CA ARG A 107 13.15 16.30 -17.64
C ARG A 107 13.21 15.36 -16.44
N TYR A 108 12.45 15.66 -15.41
CA TYR A 108 12.30 14.84 -14.19
C TYR A 108 10.90 14.23 -14.11
N GLY A 109 10.32 13.97 -15.27
CA GLY A 109 9.01 13.35 -15.39
C GLY A 109 9.08 11.84 -15.25
N GLY A 110 7.91 11.24 -15.09
CA GLY A 110 7.74 9.79 -14.97
C GLY A 110 6.30 9.44 -14.65
N THR A 111 6.04 8.16 -14.52
CA THR A 111 4.77 7.65 -14.05
C THR A 111 4.88 7.40 -12.56
N PHE A 112 3.96 7.99 -11.82
CA PHE A 112 3.85 7.86 -10.37
C PHE A 112 2.61 7.04 -10.06
N ALA A 113 2.73 6.16 -9.07
CA ALA A 113 1.67 5.30 -8.59
C ALA A 113 1.53 5.43 -7.08
N HIS A 114 0.29 5.34 -6.58
CA HIS A 114 0.07 5.16 -5.15
C HIS A 114 0.88 3.96 -4.64
N LYS A 115 1.34 4.01 -3.40
CA LYS A 115 2.23 2.98 -2.80
C LYS A 115 1.71 1.54 -3.02
N ASP A 116 0.41 1.29 -2.85
CA ASP A 116 -0.18 -0.04 -3.04
C ASP A 116 0.00 -0.53 -4.48
N ILE A 117 -0.24 0.36 -5.45
CA ILE A 117 -0.09 0.09 -6.87
C ILE A 117 1.39 -0.07 -7.24
N ALA A 118 2.28 0.72 -6.63
CA ALA A 118 3.71 0.60 -6.82
C ALA A 118 4.27 -0.73 -6.29
N PHE A 119 3.73 -1.25 -5.18
CA PHE A 119 4.08 -2.57 -4.65
C PHE A 119 3.59 -3.69 -5.57
N GLU A 120 2.39 -3.58 -6.12
CA GLU A 120 1.90 -4.53 -7.13
C GLU A 120 2.79 -4.51 -8.38
N PHE A 121 3.08 -3.32 -8.92
CA PHE A 121 4.00 -3.15 -10.04
C PHE A 121 5.36 -3.80 -9.79
N ALA A 122 6.00 -3.52 -8.64
CA ALA A 122 7.27 -4.11 -8.27
C ALA A 122 7.22 -5.63 -8.18
N SER A 123 6.10 -6.17 -7.67
CA SER A 123 5.85 -7.61 -7.58
C SER A 123 5.68 -8.25 -8.95
N ALA A 124 5.03 -7.56 -9.88
CA ALA A 124 4.83 -8.03 -11.25
C ALA A 124 6.13 -8.06 -12.05
N ILE A 125 7.00 -7.04 -11.87
CA ILE A 125 8.27 -6.97 -12.61
C ILE A 125 9.40 -7.78 -11.96
N SER A 126 9.35 -8.08 -10.66
CA SER A 126 10.41 -8.78 -9.93
C SER A 126 9.87 -9.95 -9.08
N PRO A 127 10.03 -11.20 -9.53
CA PRO A 127 9.68 -12.37 -8.74
C PRO A 127 10.42 -12.44 -7.40
N VAL A 128 11.67 -11.98 -7.35
CA VAL A 128 12.46 -11.93 -6.12
C VAL A 128 11.84 -10.95 -5.12
N PHE A 129 11.43 -9.77 -5.59
CA PHE A 129 10.74 -8.80 -4.75
C PHE A 129 9.39 -9.33 -4.25
N LYS A 130 8.63 -10.01 -5.11
CA LYS A 130 7.38 -10.67 -4.72
C LYS A 130 7.59 -11.69 -3.59
N LEU A 131 8.62 -12.54 -3.71
CA LEU A 131 8.97 -13.50 -2.67
C LEU A 131 9.40 -12.81 -1.38
N TYR A 132 10.16 -11.72 -1.48
CA TYR A 132 10.53 -10.92 -0.31
C TYR A 132 9.30 -10.36 0.41
N LEU A 133 8.34 -9.77 -0.30
CA LEU A 133 7.10 -9.26 0.28
C LEU A 133 6.30 -10.35 0.99
N ILE A 134 6.18 -11.53 0.37
CA ILE A 134 5.48 -12.68 0.97
C ILE A 134 6.17 -13.10 2.27
N LYS A 135 7.50 -13.20 2.28
CA LYS A 135 8.27 -13.58 3.48
C LYS A 135 8.17 -12.54 4.58
N GLU A 136 8.24 -11.27 4.22
CA GLU A 136 8.10 -10.17 5.18
C GLU A 136 6.69 -10.11 5.79
N PHE A 137 5.65 -10.34 4.99
CA PHE A 137 4.29 -10.46 5.49
C PHE A 137 4.14 -11.63 6.48
N GLN A 138 4.70 -12.81 6.14
CA GLN A 138 4.69 -13.97 7.04
C GLN A 138 5.39 -13.63 8.36
N ARG A 139 6.57 -13.02 8.31
CA ARG A 139 7.34 -12.60 9.49
C ARG A 139 6.57 -11.62 10.38
N LEU A 140 5.89 -10.66 9.77
CA LEU A 140 5.07 -9.67 10.51
C LEU A 140 3.86 -10.35 11.17
N LYS A 141 3.21 -11.28 10.47
CA LYS A 141 2.10 -12.07 11.02
C LYS A 141 2.52 -12.94 12.20
N GLU A 142 3.67 -13.59 12.12
CA GLU A 142 4.25 -14.38 13.24
C GLU A 142 4.50 -13.49 14.45
N LYS A 143 5.13 -12.32 14.27
CA LYS A 143 5.34 -11.35 15.36
C LYS A 143 4.04 -10.84 15.97
N GLU A 144 3.03 -10.54 15.16
CA GLU A 144 1.71 -10.11 15.66
C GLU A 144 1.06 -11.20 16.51
N ASN A 145 1.14 -12.45 16.08
CA ASN A 145 0.60 -13.59 16.83
C ASN A 145 1.36 -13.79 18.16
N ASP A 146 2.68 -13.65 18.17
CA ASP A 146 3.49 -13.74 19.39
C ASP A 146 3.14 -12.62 20.37
N LEU A 147 2.97 -11.38 19.89
CA LEU A 147 2.54 -10.26 20.72
C LEU A 147 1.16 -10.49 21.33
N LYS A 148 0.19 -10.95 20.54
CA LYS A 148 -1.15 -11.29 21.03
C LYS A 148 -1.12 -12.39 22.09
N LYS A 149 -0.25 -13.40 21.92
CA LYS A 149 -0.04 -14.47 22.89
C LYS A 149 0.51 -13.94 24.20
N ILE A 150 1.55 -13.11 24.13
CA ILE A 150 2.15 -12.46 25.32
C ILE A 150 1.11 -11.61 26.05
N GLU A 151 0.32 -10.81 25.35
CA GLU A 151 -0.74 -9.99 25.91
C GLU A 151 -1.80 -10.84 26.62
N TRP A 152 -2.21 -11.95 26.00
CA TRP A 152 -3.17 -12.89 26.58
C TRP A 152 -2.63 -13.55 27.84
N ASP A 153 -1.38 -14.00 27.82
CA ASP A 153 -0.72 -14.61 28.99
C ASP A 153 -0.54 -13.60 30.14
N ALA A 154 -0.19 -12.35 29.82
CA ALA A 154 -0.11 -11.27 30.80
C ALA A 154 -1.49 -10.94 31.42
N LYS A 155 -2.56 -10.84 30.62
CA LYS A 155 -3.93 -10.66 31.13
C LYS A 155 -4.35 -11.80 32.03
N ARG A 156 -4.06 -13.04 31.63
CA ARG A 156 -4.35 -14.25 32.42
C ARG A 156 -3.61 -14.26 33.75
N PHE A 157 -2.34 -13.86 33.77
CA PHE A 157 -1.54 -13.75 34.97
C PHE A 157 -2.10 -12.68 35.92
N LEU A 158 -2.44 -11.48 35.41
CA LEU A 158 -3.03 -10.42 36.21
C LEU A 158 -4.39 -10.81 36.80
N THR A 159 -5.24 -11.46 36.01
CA THR A 159 -6.53 -11.95 36.50
C THR A 159 -6.35 -12.97 37.61
N LYS A 160 -5.41 -13.90 37.49
CA LYS A 160 -5.10 -14.91 38.50
C LYS A 160 -4.60 -14.26 39.80
N ASN A 161 -3.76 -13.22 39.72
CA ASN A 161 -3.22 -12.53 40.88
C ASN A 161 -4.26 -11.62 41.54
N ASN A 162 -5.19 -11.00 40.79
CA ASN A 162 -6.28 -10.21 41.33
C ASN A 162 -7.28 -11.05 42.16
N TYR A 163 -7.41 -12.35 41.86
CA TYR A 163 -8.19 -13.27 42.72
C TYR A 163 -7.51 -13.57 44.07
N LEU A 164 -6.20 -13.26 44.21
CA LEU A 164 -5.42 -13.48 45.44
C LEU A 164 -5.31 -12.23 46.29
N ILE A 165 -5.83 -11.08 45.87
CA ILE A 165 -5.93 -9.88 46.69
C ILE A 165 -7.19 -10.02 47.56
N PRO A 166 -7.08 -10.26 48.88
CA PRO A 166 -8.27 -10.34 49.73
C PRO A 166 -8.96 -8.96 49.74
N VAL A 167 -10.26 -8.97 49.53
CA VAL A 167 -11.14 -7.77 49.60
C VAL A 167 -11.25 -7.35 51.08
N SER A 168 -10.15 -6.86 51.67
CA SER A 168 -10.12 -6.43 53.08
C SER A 168 -10.19 -4.91 53.26
N TYR A 169 -10.55 -4.15 52.23
CA TYR A 169 -10.65 -2.69 52.30
C TYR A 169 -12.03 -2.11 52.05
N THR A 170 -13.11 -2.87 52.25
CA THR A 170 -14.47 -2.35 52.08
C THR A 170 -15.15 -1.94 53.38
N HIS A 171 -14.41 -1.63 54.44
CA HIS A 171 -14.98 -1.00 55.66
C HIS A 171 -14.17 0.22 56.08
N LEU A 172 -14.19 1.29 55.29
CA LEU A 172 -14.00 2.64 55.78
C LEU A 172 -15.39 3.22 56.05
N THR A 173 -15.88 2.98 57.27
CA THR A 173 -17.03 3.69 57.82
C THR A 173 -16.63 5.15 58.04
N LEU A 174 -17.27 6.05 57.28
CA LEU A 174 -17.22 7.48 57.56
C LEU A 174 -17.81 7.78 58.94
N PRO A 175 -17.15 8.59 59.79
CA PRO A 175 -17.74 9.00 61.08
C PRO A 175 -18.94 9.90 60.81
N THR A 176 -20.11 9.50 61.31
CA THR A 176 -21.32 10.31 61.40
C THR A 176 -21.09 11.40 62.38
N THR A 177 -20.96 12.66 61.93
CA THR A 177 -21.03 13.84 62.84
C THR A 177 -22.45 14.03 63.28
N SER A 178 -22.71 13.67 64.55
CA SER A 178 -23.92 14.11 65.31
C SER A 178 -23.83 15.61 65.52
N ARG A 179 -24.78 16.36 65.02
CA ARG A 179 -25.06 17.71 65.45
C ARG A 179 -25.97 17.64 66.71
N VAL A 180 -25.53 18.24 67.78
CA VAL A 180 -26.36 18.80 68.85
C VAL A 180 -26.53 20.28 68.56
#